data_deaca88ab70bf050f83cd5652cf36d50
#
_entry.id   deaca88ab70bf050f83cd5652cf36d50
#
_cell.length_a   1.000
_cell.length_b   1.000
_cell.length_c   1.000
_cell.angle_alpha   90.00
_cell.angle_beta   90.00
_cell.angle_gamma   90.00
#
_symmetry.space_group_name_H-M   'P 1'
#
loop_
_entity.id
_entity.type
_entity.pdbx_description
1 polymer ?
#
loop_
_entity_poly.entity_id
_entity_poly.type
_entity_poly.pdbx_seq_one_letter_code
_entity_poly.pdbx_strand_id
1 'polypeptide(L)'
;DLKLEKTIPLKPPKEFLFPQKDDLFNYSCHKDTIEINVKDTTEKQVLFALRPCDLAAINYSDTFFKNNFLDNYYSQKRESTLIIGISCEFPSNKCFCTSMDISPTSSNGADIFLTNGDSFFLLEFIDLKINSIKEKLKNILTKSLPENNSLKEKIDKKTRSLLLEEFNLKKVRESLEKAYTSEDTWKKYSDACIVCGACTFDCPTCT
;
A
#
# COMPACT_ATOMS: atom_id res chain seq x y z
N ASP A 1 -5.68 24.66 -2.31
CA ASP A 1 -4.29 24.22 -2.55
C ASP A 1 -4.06 22.91 -1.81
N LEU A 2 -3.75 21.85 -2.54
CA LEU A 2 -3.41 20.55 -1.96
C LEU A 2 -2.01 20.66 -1.35
N LYS A 3 -1.90 20.59 -0.02
CA LYS A 3 -0.61 20.48 0.65
C LYS A 3 -0.34 19.02 0.94
N LEU A 4 0.62 18.45 0.21
CA LEU A 4 1.14 17.13 0.53
C LEU A 4 2.12 17.27 1.70
N GLU A 5 1.75 16.72 2.84
CA GLU A 5 2.63 16.73 4.01
C GLU A 5 3.87 15.87 3.77
N LYS A 6 5.02 16.35 4.25
CA LYS A 6 6.30 15.62 4.15
C LYS A 6 6.41 14.48 5.17
N THR A 7 5.35 14.21 5.93
CA THR A 7 5.33 13.19 6.98
C THR A 7 4.86 11.84 6.45
N ILE A 8 5.35 10.76 7.07
CA ILE A 8 4.89 9.41 6.80
C ILE A 8 3.59 9.19 7.59
N PRO A 9 2.52 8.69 6.96
CA PRO A 9 1.30 8.32 7.68
C PRO A 9 1.60 7.31 8.80
N LEU A 10 0.92 7.45 9.92
CA LEU A 10 1.06 6.51 11.05
C LEU A 10 0.37 5.18 10.76
N LYS A 11 -0.71 5.21 9.98
CA LYS A 11 -1.48 4.02 9.63
C LYS A 11 -1.31 3.67 8.16
N PRO A 12 -1.17 2.37 7.84
CA PRO A 12 -1.14 1.90 6.46
C PRO A 12 -2.54 1.95 5.82
N PRO A 13 -2.64 1.96 4.48
CA PRO A 13 -3.92 1.94 3.77
C PRO A 13 -4.64 0.59 3.86
N LYS A 14 -4.07 -0.40 4.49
CA LYS A 14 -4.60 -1.75 4.66
C LYS A 14 -6.03 -1.76 5.21
N GLU A 15 -6.35 -0.89 6.19
CA GLU A 15 -7.65 -0.86 6.85
C GLU A 15 -8.82 -0.56 5.91
N PHE A 16 -8.57 0.08 4.76
CA PHE A 16 -9.60 0.35 3.75
C PHE A 16 -9.92 -0.87 2.88
N LEU A 17 -9.00 -1.82 2.77
CA LEU A 17 -9.16 -3.03 1.97
C LEU A 17 -9.39 -4.27 2.84
N PHE A 18 -8.72 -4.32 3.99
CA PHE A 18 -8.79 -5.40 4.96
C PHE A 18 -8.92 -4.83 6.39
N PRO A 19 -10.13 -4.36 6.76
CA PRO A 19 -10.36 -3.77 8.09
C PRO A 19 -10.31 -4.82 9.19
N GLN A 20 -9.97 -4.37 10.40
CA GLN A 20 -9.95 -5.23 11.61
C GLN A 20 -11.32 -5.78 11.98
N LYS A 21 -12.37 -5.06 11.64
CA LYS A 21 -13.76 -5.43 11.87
C LYS A 21 -14.56 -5.13 10.61
N ASP A 22 -15.23 -6.15 10.12
CA ASP A 22 -16.09 -6.04 8.95
C ASP A 22 -17.42 -6.77 9.18
N ASP A 23 -18.50 -6.21 8.67
CA ASP A 23 -19.82 -6.85 8.67
C ASP A 23 -19.97 -7.66 7.38
N LEU A 24 -19.84 -8.97 7.45
CA LEU A 24 -19.84 -9.85 6.28
C LEU A 24 -21.25 -10.18 5.81
N PHE A 25 -22.17 -10.42 6.74
CA PHE A 25 -23.56 -10.75 6.44
C PHE A 25 -24.47 -10.45 7.63
N ASN A 26 -25.74 -10.24 7.35
CA ASN A 26 -26.81 -10.25 8.32
C ASN A 26 -27.59 -11.54 8.21
N TYR A 27 -28.16 -12.03 9.30
CA TYR A 27 -29.04 -13.18 9.26
C TYR A 27 -30.31 -12.92 10.06
N SER A 28 -31.41 -13.52 9.61
CA SER A 28 -32.68 -13.56 10.34
C SER A 28 -33.09 -14.99 10.59
N CYS A 29 -33.50 -15.29 11.83
CA CYS A 29 -33.97 -16.59 12.22
C CYS A 29 -35.50 -16.61 12.22
N HIS A 30 -36.09 -17.50 11.44
CA HIS A 30 -37.48 -17.89 11.49
C HIS A 30 -37.59 -19.28 12.10
N LYS A 31 -38.78 -19.69 12.57
CA LYS A 31 -38.95 -20.92 13.37
C LYS A 31 -38.19 -22.14 12.82
N ASP A 32 -38.16 -22.35 11.49
CA ASP A 32 -37.55 -23.50 10.86
C ASP A 32 -36.53 -23.17 9.76
N THR A 33 -36.20 -21.87 9.57
CA THR A 33 -35.31 -21.40 8.50
C THR A 33 -34.40 -20.28 8.99
N ILE A 34 -33.19 -20.25 8.45
CA ILE A 34 -32.25 -19.14 8.63
C ILE A 34 -32.07 -18.51 7.25
N GLU A 35 -32.35 -17.22 7.17
CA GLU A 35 -32.11 -16.43 5.97
C GLU A 35 -30.81 -15.62 6.17
N ILE A 36 -29.86 -15.78 5.23
CA ILE A 36 -28.58 -15.08 5.25
C ILE A 36 -28.58 -14.03 4.14
N ASN A 37 -28.37 -12.79 4.51
CA ASN A 37 -28.22 -11.66 3.60
C ASN A 37 -26.78 -11.19 3.61
N VAL A 38 -26.04 -11.47 2.52
CA VAL A 38 -24.64 -11.03 2.35
C VAL A 38 -24.65 -9.52 2.09
N LYS A 39 -23.78 -8.81 2.81
CA LYS A 39 -23.62 -7.37 2.62
C LYS A 39 -22.86 -7.10 1.31
N ASP A 40 -23.42 -6.26 0.47
CA ASP A 40 -22.71 -5.74 -0.70
C ASP A 40 -21.66 -4.69 -0.23
N THR A 41 -20.39 -4.96 -0.51
CA THR A 41 -19.25 -4.11 -0.10
C THR A 41 -18.70 -3.26 -1.26
N THR A 42 -19.53 -3.00 -2.27
CA THR A 42 -19.11 -2.33 -3.52
C THR A 42 -19.08 -0.79 -3.45
N GLU A 43 -18.95 -0.20 -2.27
CA GLU A 43 -18.74 1.26 -2.17
C GLU A 43 -17.45 1.67 -2.90
N LYS A 44 -17.62 2.59 -3.86
CA LYS A 44 -16.48 3.13 -4.60
C LYS A 44 -15.67 4.06 -3.70
N GLN A 45 -14.39 3.79 -3.59
CA GLN A 45 -13.47 4.60 -2.80
C GLN A 45 -12.22 4.99 -3.60
N VAL A 46 -11.55 6.04 -3.14
CA VAL A 46 -10.29 6.51 -3.70
C VAL A 46 -9.26 6.57 -2.59
N LEU A 47 -8.18 5.82 -2.73
CA LEU A 47 -7.00 5.95 -1.89
C LEU A 47 -6.01 6.88 -2.59
N PHE A 48 -5.77 8.04 -1.98
CA PHE A 48 -5.00 9.11 -2.61
C PHE A 48 -3.62 9.28 -1.96
N ALA A 49 -2.61 9.52 -2.79
CA ALA A 49 -1.23 9.81 -2.41
C ALA A 49 -0.52 8.66 -1.67
N LEU A 50 -0.78 7.41 -2.06
CA LEU A 50 -0.09 6.25 -1.53
C LEU A 50 1.36 6.22 -1.99
N ARG A 51 2.27 5.94 -1.08
CA ARG A 51 3.70 5.81 -1.39
C ARG A 51 4.02 4.44 -2.00
N PRO A 52 5.14 4.29 -2.71
CA PRO A 52 5.54 3.02 -3.30
C PRO A 52 5.62 1.84 -2.32
N CYS A 53 6.01 2.09 -1.07
CA CYS A 53 6.01 1.05 -0.03
C CYS A 53 4.59 0.59 0.34
N ASP A 54 3.61 1.48 0.38
CA ASP A 54 2.20 1.14 0.61
C ASP A 54 1.60 0.40 -0.58
N LEU A 55 1.94 0.82 -1.81
CA LEU A 55 1.55 0.11 -3.03
C LEU A 55 2.11 -1.32 -3.05
N ALA A 56 3.38 -1.50 -2.68
CA ALA A 56 4.00 -2.81 -2.59
C ALA A 56 3.32 -3.71 -1.55
N ALA A 57 2.90 -3.14 -0.41
CA ALA A 57 2.17 -3.86 0.62
C ALA A 57 0.77 -4.29 0.14
N ILE A 58 0.05 -3.43 -0.60
CA ILE A 58 -1.23 -3.78 -1.22
C ILE A 58 -1.03 -4.92 -2.25
N ASN A 59 0.00 -4.85 -3.09
CA ASN A 59 0.32 -5.91 -4.05
C ASN A 59 0.61 -7.25 -3.35
N TYR A 60 1.27 -7.21 -2.19
CA TYR A 60 1.48 -8.39 -1.36
C TYR A 60 0.14 -8.98 -0.88
N SER A 61 -0.74 -8.15 -0.35
CA SER A 61 -2.09 -8.56 0.08
C SER A 61 -2.93 -9.08 -1.09
N ASP A 62 -2.86 -8.42 -2.27
CA ASP A 62 -3.50 -8.89 -3.51
C ASP A 62 -3.04 -10.31 -3.87
N THR A 63 -1.72 -10.57 -3.76
CA THR A 63 -1.14 -11.89 -4.03
C THR A 63 -1.62 -12.94 -3.01
N PHE A 64 -1.64 -12.58 -1.73
CA PHE A 64 -2.08 -13.46 -0.66
C PHE A 64 -3.54 -13.89 -0.83
N PHE A 65 -4.45 -12.92 -1.01
CA PHE A 65 -5.88 -13.18 -1.09
C PHE A 65 -6.35 -13.78 -2.42
N LYS A 66 -5.54 -13.72 -3.49
CA LYS A 66 -5.87 -14.31 -4.80
C LYS A 66 -5.30 -15.72 -5.00
N ASN A 67 -4.09 -15.99 -4.49
CA ASN A 67 -3.39 -17.23 -4.83
C ASN A 67 -3.72 -18.42 -3.94
N ASN A 68 -3.99 -18.20 -2.65
CA ASN A 68 -4.23 -19.29 -1.71
C ASN A 68 -5.73 -19.58 -1.51
N PHE A 69 -6.50 -18.54 -1.33
CA PHE A 69 -7.94 -18.58 -1.15
C PHE A 69 -8.52 -17.27 -1.66
N LEU A 70 -9.44 -17.34 -2.60
CA LEU A 70 -10.09 -16.15 -3.11
C LEU A 70 -11.03 -15.58 -2.05
N ASP A 71 -10.58 -14.51 -1.38
CA ASP A 71 -11.43 -13.72 -0.50
C ASP A 71 -12.29 -12.75 -1.32
N ASN A 72 -13.58 -13.05 -1.38
CA ASN A 72 -14.53 -12.26 -2.17
C ASN A 72 -14.73 -10.85 -1.59
N TYR A 73 -14.68 -10.67 -0.27
CA TYR A 73 -14.87 -9.38 0.38
C TYR A 73 -13.68 -8.44 0.12
N TYR A 74 -12.47 -8.99 0.25
CA TYR A 74 -11.26 -8.27 -0.13
C TYR A 74 -11.28 -7.90 -1.62
N SER A 75 -11.59 -8.86 -2.48
CA SER A 75 -11.60 -8.68 -3.93
C SER A 75 -12.59 -7.61 -4.38
N GLN A 76 -13.81 -7.60 -3.85
CA GLN A 76 -14.83 -6.59 -4.15
C GLN A 76 -14.37 -5.18 -3.72
N LYS A 77 -13.83 -5.04 -2.50
CA LYS A 77 -13.29 -3.76 -2.03
C LYS A 77 -12.11 -3.29 -2.90
N ARG A 78 -11.22 -4.21 -3.26
CA ARG A 78 -10.06 -3.91 -4.10
C ARG A 78 -10.46 -3.47 -5.50
N GLU A 79 -11.47 -4.09 -6.11
CA GLU A 79 -11.98 -3.74 -7.43
C GLU A 79 -12.73 -2.41 -7.45
N SER A 80 -13.43 -2.08 -6.36
CA SER A 80 -14.14 -0.80 -6.20
C SER A 80 -13.25 0.36 -5.76
N THR A 81 -11.95 0.11 -5.50
CA THR A 81 -10.98 1.10 -5.03
C THR A 81 -10.10 1.61 -6.16
N LEU A 82 -10.10 2.93 -6.35
CA LEU A 82 -9.13 3.62 -7.20
C LEU A 82 -7.89 3.99 -6.36
N ILE A 83 -6.72 3.57 -6.82
CA ILE A 83 -5.45 3.85 -6.14
C ILE A 83 -4.67 4.90 -6.91
N ILE A 84 -4.42 6.04 -6.25
CA ILE A 84 -3.58 7.12 -6.76
C ILE A 84 -2.30 7.15 -5.93
N GLY A 85 -1.21 6.68 -6.55
CA GLY A 85 0.12 6.67 -5.94
C GLY A 85 0.85 7.99 -6.11
N ILE A 86 1.88 8.21 -5.29
CA ILE A 86 2.76 9.39 -5.38
C ILE A 86 4.22 9.01 -5.12
N SER A 87 5.15 9.66 -5.83
CA SER A 87 6.59 9.50 -5.60
C SER A 87 6.97 9.90 -4.16
N CYS A 88 7.86 9.13 -3.57
CA CYS A 88 8.37 9.40 -2.22
C CYS A 88 9.66 10.21 -2.30
N GLU A 89 9.63 11.46 -1.81
CA GLU A 89 10.79 12.37 -1.81
C GLU A 89 11.37 12.61 -0.43
N PHE A 90 10.61 12.28 0.62
CA PHE A 90 10.97 12.56 2.00
C PHE A 90 10.92 11.28 2.83
N PRO A 91 11.95 10.42 2.74
CA PRO A 91 12.04 9.24 3.58
C PRO A 91 12.31 9.63 5.03
N SER A 92 11.87 8.83 5.97
CA SER A 92 12.28 8.95 7.37
C SER A 92 13.57 8.17 7.60
N ASN A 93 14.17 8.38 8.77
CA ASN A 93 15.34 7.60 9.24
C ASN A 93 15.03 6.11 9.51
N LYS A 94 13.77 5.71 9.40
CA LYS A 94 13.32 4.31 9.57
C LYS A 94 12.97 3.64 8.24
N CYS A 95 13.09 4.36 7.13
CA CYS A 95 12.76 3.81 5.82
C CYS A 95 13.83 2.85 5.33
N PHE A 96 13.38 1.73 4.76
CA PHE A 96 14.22 0.66 4.22
C PHE A 96 13.69 0.06 2.89
N CYS A 97 12.83 0.80 2.19
CA CYS A 97 12.18 0.30 0.98
C CYS A 97 13.16 -0.16 -0.09
N THR A 98 14.30 0.52 -0.24
CA THR A 98 15.35 0.13 -1.21
C THR A 98 16.01 -1.20 -0.89
N SER A 99 16.11 -1.57 0.40
CA SER A 99 16.57 -2.89 0.82
C SER A 99 15.57 -4.01 0.47
N MET A 100 14.31 -3.65 0.17
CA MET A 100 13.25 -4.54 -0.30
C MET A 100 13.04 -4.44 -1.83
N ASP A 101 14.01 -3.89 -2.57
CA ASP A 101 13.94 -3.65 -4.01
C ASP A 101 12.75 -2.76 -4.45
N ILE A 102 12.24 -1.92 -3.55
CA ILE A 102 11.17 -0.98 -3.84
C ILE A 102 11.75 0.38 -4.17
N SER A 103 11.62 0.83 -5.43
CA SER A 103 12.03 2.18 -5.83
C SER A 103 11.09 3.23 -5.22
N PRO A 104 11.62 4.36 -4.69
CA PRO A 104 10.84 5.50 -4.24
C PRO A 104 9.90 6.12 -5.28
N THR A 105 10.09 5.80 -6.56
CA THR A 105 9.25 6.27 -7.68
C THR A 105 8.53 5.14 -8.40
N SER A 106 8.42 3.95 -7.78
CA SER A 106 7.68 2.83 -8.34
C SER A 106 6.18 3.12 -8.41
N SER A 107 5.61 2.95 -9.59
CA SER A 107 4.16 3.08 -9.81
C SER A 107 3.42 1.74 -9.77
N ASN A 108 4.13 0.65 -9.44
CA ASN A 108 3.55 -0.69 -9.42
C ASN A 108 2.46 -0.82 -8.34
N GLY A 109 1.25 -1.18 -8.74
CA GLY A 109 0.08 -1.30 -7.87
C GLY A 109 -0.82 -0.05 -7.82
N ALA A 110 -0.45 1.04 -8.49
CA ALA A 110 -1.31 2.21 -8.66
C ALA A 110 -2.10 2.16 -9.96
N ASP A 111 -3.29 2.76 -9.98
CA ASP A 111 -4.07 3.02 -11.20
C ASP A 111 -3.60 4.33 -11.85
N ILE A 112 -3.33 5.36 -11.03
CA ILE A 112 -2.72 6.63 -11.44
C ILE A 112 -1.49 6.86 -10.55
N PHE A 113 -0.41 7.35 -11.12
CA PHE A 113 0.77 7.69 -10.34
C PHE A 113 1.20 9.14 -10.56
N LEU A 114 1.47 9.83 -9.46
CA LEU A 114 1.88 11.23 -9.41
C LEU A 114 3.37 11.33 -9.12
N THR A 115 4.10 12.04 -9.97
CA THR A 115 5.49 12.41 -9.68
C THR A 115 5.55 13.92 -9.46
N ASN A 116 6.04 14.34 -8.29
CA ASN A 116 6.09 15.75 -7.93
C ASN A 116 7.23 16.46 -8.68
N GLY A 117 6.91 17.56 -9.35
CA GLY A 117 7.82 18.38 -10.15
C GLY A 117 7.85 19.84 -9.69
N ASP A 118 7.97 20.07 -8.37
CA ASP A 118 8.00 21.38 -7.72
C ASP A 118 6.76 22.26 -7.97
N SER A 119 6.47 22.63 -9.21
CA SER A 119 5.34 23.49 -9.60
C SER A 119 4.24 22.74 -10.36
N PHE A 120 4.41 21.47 -10.64
CA PHE A 120 3.47 20.62 -11.37
C PHE A 120 3.54 19.18 -10.90
N PHE A 121 2.56 18.37 -11.30
CA PHE A 121 2.62 16.92 -11.14
C PHE A 121 2.68 16.25 -12.52
N LEU A 122 3.63 15.33 -12.68
CA LEU A 122 3.62 14.42 -13.81
C LEU A 122 2.68 13.27 -13.49
N LEU A 123 1.64 13.07 -14.32
CA LEU A 123 0.65 12.02 -14.15
C LEU A 123 0.94 10.87 -15.12
N GLU A 124 0.97 9.67 -14.58
CA GLU A 124 1.01 8.42 -15.31
C GLU A 124 -0.30 7.67 -15.10
N PHE A 125 -0.97 7.31 -16.19
CA PHE A 125 -2.16 6.47 -16.19
C PHE A 125 -1.71 5.04 -16.45
N ILE A 126 -1.85 4.17 -15.44
CA ILE A 126 -1.30 2.81 -15.46
C ILE A 126 -2.35 1.81 -15.91
N ASP A 127 -3.57 1.89 -15.36
CA ASP A 127 -4.65 0.96 -15.70
C ASP A 127 -5.57 1.55 -16.79
N LEU A 128 -5.96 0.71 -17.74
CA LEU A 128 -6.92 1.05 -18.80
C LEU A 128 -8.35 1.27 -18.27
N LYS A 129 -8.66 0.74 -17.09
CA LYS A 129 -9.97 0.93 -16.43
C LYS A 129 -10.31 2.40 -16.15
N ILE A 130 -9.30 3.26 -16.11
CA ILE A 130 -9.43 4.68 -15.80
C ILE A 130 -9.58 5.59 -17.02
N ASN A 131 -9.82 5.03 -18.21
CA ASN A 131 -9.99 5.85 -19.44
C ASN A 131 -11.08 6.92 -19.30
N SER A 132 -12.18 6.62 -18.59
CA SER A 132 -13.24 7.60 -18.31
C SER A 132 -12.78 8.78 -17.46
N ILE A 133 -11.85 8.53 -16.50
CA ILE A 133 -11.24 9.57 -15.67
C ILE A 133 -10.27 10.40 -16.51
N LYS A 134 -9.46 9.76 -17.31
CA LYS A 134 -8.51 10.41 -18.24
C LYS A 134 -9.22 11.38 -19.18
N GLU A 135 -10.34 10.98 -19.76
CA GLU A 135 -11.14 11.86 -20.63
C GLU A 135 -11.72 13.07 -19.87
N LYS A 136 -12.19 12.88 -18.64
CA LYS A 136 -12.68 13.99 -17.79
C LYS A 136 -11.57 14.99 -17.44
N LEU A 137 -10.35 14.51 -17.27
CA LEU A 137 -9.19 15.34 -16.93
C LEU A 137 -8.51 15.98 -18.13
N LYS A 138 -8.86 15.60 -19.36
CA LYS A 138 -8.22 16.03 -20.61
C LYS A 138 -8.08 17.56 -20.76
N ASN A 139 -9.06 18.31 -20.28
CA ASN A 139 -9.05 19.78 -20.37
C ASN A 139 -8.13 20.45 -19.31
N ILE A 140 -7.68 19.70 -18.31
CA ILE A 140 -6.83 20.18 -17.22
C ILE A 140 -5.38 19.73 -17.45
N LEU A 141 -5.21 18.64 -18.20
CA LEU A 141 -3.91 18.05 -18.48
C LEU A 141 -3.23 18.71 -19.67
N THR A 142 -1.94 18.97 -19.50
CA THR A 142 -1.05 19.36 -20.59
C THR A 142 -0.11 18.21 -20.93
N LYS A 143 0.31 18.14 -22.20
CA LYS A 143 1.28 17.12 -22.62
C LYS A 143 2.61 17.34 -21.92
N SER A 144 3.17 16.26 -21.35
CA SER A 144 4.49 16.30 -20.73
C SER A 144 5.57 16.74 -21.73
N LEU A 145 6.47 17.58 -21.25
CA LEU A 145 7.66 17.99 -22.02
C LEU A 145 8.73 16.88 -21.93
N PRO A 146 9.56 16.70 -22.99
CA PRO A 146 10.62 15.69 -23.02
C PRO A 146 11.61 15.79 -21.85
N GLU A 147 11.87 17.00 -21.34
CA GLU A 147 12.73 17.27 -20.19
C GLU A 147 12.21 16.65 -18.87
N ASN A 148 10.90 16.40 -18.78
CA ASN A 148 10.29 15.80 -17.59
C ASN A 148 10.50 14.27 -17.56
N ASN A 149 10.98 13.63 -18.63
CA ASN A 149 11.20 12.18 -18.67
C ASN A 149 12.23 11.71 -17.64
N SER A 150 13.21 12.58 -17.28
CA SER A 150 14.23 12.26 -16.27
C SER A 150 13.82 12.58 -14.83
N LEU A 151 12.60 13.12 -14.61
CA LEU A 151 12.15 13.56 -13.28
C LEU A 151 12.11 12.41 -12.27
N LYS A 152 11.55 11.27 -12.67
CA LYS A 152 11.49 10.07 -11.81
C LYS A 152 12.88 9.61 -11.37
N GLU A 153 13.83 9.56 -12.31
CA GLU A 153 15.22 9.15 -12.02
C GLU A 153 15.91 10.12 -11.08
N LYS A 154 15.68 11.43 -11.25
CA LYS A 154 16.24 12.45 -10.35
C LYS A 154 15.70 12.29 -8.93
N ILE A 155 14.38 12.09 -8.79
CA ILE A 155 13.74 11.88 -7.50
C ILE A 155 14.23 10.57 -6.89
N ASP A 156 14.29 9.47 -7.64
CA ASP A 156 14.77 8.17 -7.14
C ASP A 156 16.19 8.30 -6.57
N LYS A 157 17.12 8.87 -7.34
CA LYS A 157 18.50 9.08 -6.91
C LYS A 157 18.58 9.96 -5.66
N LYS A 158 17.85 11.08 -5.63
CA LYS A 158 17.79 11.99 -4.48
C LYS A 158 17.27 11.27 -3.25
N THR A 159 16.16 10.55 -3.37
CA THR A 159 15.54 9.88 -2.23
C THR A 159 16.41 8.75 -1.69
N ARG A 160 17.05 7.96 -2.57
CA ARG A 160 18.00 6.92 -2.16
C ARG A 160 19.18 7.50 -1.38
N SER A 161 19.70 8.68 -1.75
CA SER A 161 20.79 9.30 -1.01
C SER A 161 20.40 9.83 0.38
N LEU A 162 19.11 9.93 0.67
CA LEU A 162 18.59 10.33 1.99
C LEU A 162 18.29 9.14 2.91
N LEU A 163 18.29 7.91 2.39
CA LEU A 163 18.07 6.72 3.19
C LEU A 163 19.33 6.41 4.03
N LEU A 164 19.11 6.23 5.33
CA LEU A 164 20.22 6.05 6.28
C LEU A 164 20.61 4.58 6.47
N GLU A 165 19.69 3.67 6.27
CA GLU A 165 19.90 2.26 6.54
C GLU A 165 19.63 1.43 5.28
N GLU A 166 20.64 0.64 4.91
CA GLU A 166 20.48 -0.45 3.96
C GLU A 166 20.88 -1.76 4.64
N PHE A 167 20.06 -2.78 4.46
CA PHE A 167 20.39 -4.11 4.96
C PHE A 167 20.30 -5.15 3.85
N ASN A 168 21.11 -6.19 4.00
CA ASN A 168 21.14 -7.30 3.07
C ASN A 168 20.05 -8.32 3.41
N LEU A 169 19.01 -8.40 2.57
CA LEU A 169 17.87 -9.32 2.77
C LEU A 169 18.30 -10.78 2.95
N LYS A 170 19.33 -11.25 2.22
CA LYS A 170 19.82 -12.62 2.36
C LYS A 170 20.35 -12.87 3.77
N LYS A 171 21.14 -11.93 4.32
CA LYS A 171 21.65 -12.05 5.69
C LYS A 171 20.52 -11.98 6.73
N VAL A 172 19.53 -11.11 6.50
CA VAL A 172 18.34 -11.02 7.36
C VAL A 172 17.59 -12.34 7.38
N ARG A 173 17.33 -12.93 6.21
CA ARG A 173 16.67 -14.23 6.08
C ARG A 173 17.43 -15.35 6.77
N GLU A 174 18.73 -15.47 6.54
CA GLU A 174 19.59 -16.45 7.20
C GLU A 174 19.57 -16.29 8.73
N SER A 175 19.53 -15.05 9.23
CA SER A 175 19.45 -14.75 10.66
C SER A 175 18.09 -15.14 11.24
N LEU A 176 17.00 -14.88 10.53
CA LEU A 176 15.65 -15.26 10.94
C LEU A 176 15.47 -16.79 10.94
N GLU A 177 16.00 -17.50 9.94
CA GLU A 177 15.96 -18.96 9.89
C GLU A 177 16.70 -19.59 11.10
N LYS A 178 17.85 -19.04 11.48
CA LYS A 178 18.59 -19.47 12.68
C LYS A 178 17.84 -19.13 13.97
N ALA A 179 17.21 -17.96 14.03
CA ALA A 179 16.48 -17.51 15.21
C ALA A 179 15.13 -18.21 15.39
N TYR A 180 14.57 -18.83 14.32
CA TYR A 180 13.22 -19.40 14.34
C TYR A 180 13.01 -20.42 15.45
N THR A 181 13.99 -21.24 15.73
CA THR A 181 13.98 -22.27 16.79
C THR A 181 14.60 -21.80 18.11
N SER A 182 15.07 -20.55 18.22
CA SER A 182 15.72 -20.01 19.40
C SER A 182 14.72 -19.33 20.32
N GLU A 183 14.30 -20.01 21.37
CA GLU A 183 13.39 -19.48 22.38
C GLU A 183 13.95 -18.20 23.03
N ASP A 184 15.23 -18.18 23.36
CA ASP A 184 15.88 -17.02 24.02
C ASP A 184 15.84 -15.76 23.13
N THR A 185 15.99 -15.93 21.81
CA THR A 185 15.93 -14.81 20.88
C THR A 185 14.54 -14.18 20.88
N TRP A 186 13.50 -14.97 20.80
CA TRP A 186 12.13 -14.47 20.78
C TRP A 186 11.67 -13.94 22.14
N LYS A 187 12.08 -14.61 23.24
CA LYS A 187 11.81 -14.17 24.59
C LYS A 187 12.28 -12.74 24.84
N LYS A 188 13.49 -12.39 24.40
CA LYS A 188 14.03 -11.03 24.50
C LYS A 188 13.09 -9.95 23.95
N TYR A 189 12.38 -10.24 22.84
CA TYR A 189 11.45 -9.29 22.22
C TYR A 189 10.02 -9.41 22.78
N SER A 190 9.62 -10.59 23.22
CA SER A 190 8.27 -10.84 23.74
C SER A 190 8.07 -10.40 25.19
N ASP A 191 9.12 -10.36 26.01
CA ASP A 191 9.02 -10.01 27.44
C ASP A 191 8.48 -8.58 27.69
N ALA A 192 8.69 -7.66 26.73
CA ALA A 192 8.13 -6.31 26.77
C ALA A 192 6.74 -6.19 26.13
N CYS A 193 6.21 -7.27 25.59
CA CYS A 193 4.96 -7.26 24.84
C CYS A 193 3.74 -7.28 25.79
N ILE A 194 2.87 -6.27 25.67
CA ILE A 194 1.60 -6.19 26.42
C ILE A 194 0.42 -6.83 25.68
N VAL A 195 0.67 -7.54 24.59
CA VAL A 195 -0.33 -8.26 23.76
C VAL A 195 -1.44 -7.34 23.24
N CYS A 196 -1.13 -6.08 22.91
CA CYS A 196 -2.13 -5.11 22.43
C CYS A 196 -2.53 -5.31 20.95
N GLY A 197 -1.79 -6.13 20.18
CA GLY A 197 -2.07 -6.39 18.76
C GLY A 197 -1.71 -5.25 17.79
N ALA A 198 -1.20 -4.11 18.26
CA ALA A 198 -0.90 -2.96 17.40
C ALA A 198 0.05 -3.30 16.24
N CYS A 199 1.07 -4.13 16.47
CA CYS A 199 2.00 -4.57 15.43
C CYS A 199 1.30 -5.35 14.31
N THR A 200 0.26 -6.13 14.61
CA THR A 200 -0.55 -6.84 13.61
C THR A 200 -1.46 -5.90 12.85
N PHE A 201 -2.02 -4.92 13.54
CA PHE A 201 -2.93 -3.95 12.93
C PHE A 201 -2.22 -2.93 12.06
N ASP A 202 -1.06 -2.45 12.50
CA ASP A 202 -0.30 -1.42 11.78
C ASP A 202 0.62 -2.02 10.70
N CYS A 203 0.95 -3.31 10.75
CA CYS A 203 1.76 -3.93 9.70
C CYS A 203 0.93 -4.11 8.42
N PRO A 204 1.34 -3.48 7.31
CA PRO A 204 0.56 -3.54 6.07
C PRO A 204 0.55 -4.91 5.39
N THR A 205 1.47 -5.80 5.77
CA THR A 205 1.61 -7.16 5.22
C THR A 205 1.13 -8.27 6.17
N CYS A 206 0.60 -7.90 7.34
CA CYS A 206 -0.01 -8.85 8.28
C CYS A 206 -1.45 -9.13 7.85
N THR A 207 -1.74 -10.36 7.47
CA THR A 207 -3.05 -10.84 6.99
C THR A 207 -3.56 -11.98 7.85
#